data_3b91ea0d130f9663fe74b7e0972e8300
#
_entry.id   3b91ea0d130f9663fe74b7e0972e8300
#
_cell.length_a   1.000
_cell.length_b   1.000
_cell.length_c   1.000
_cell.angle_alpha   90.00
_cell.angle_beta   90.00
_cell.angle_gamma   90.00
#
_symmetry.space_group_name_H-M   'P 1'
#
loop_
_entity.id
_entity.type
_entity.pdbx_description
1 polymer ?
#
loop_
_entity_poly.entity_id
_entity_poly.type
_entity_poly.pdbx_seq_one_letter_code
_entity_poly.pdbx_strand_id
1 'polypeptide(L)'
;MRNKKIIGALLAVTAIASFGLSGCGSSNGAASKENDKTITVAASPTPHAEILNKAVKPLVEKDGYKLVVKEFTDYVQPNTATEEGEVDANYFQHKPYLDNFNKEKGTHLASVAGIHFEPFGLYPGKTKTLDALADGATVAVPNDATNEARALLLLQDAGLIELKNPKDINATTKDITSNPKNLKFKELEAAVVPTVIKDVDIAALNGNYAIQAGFDPTKDTLATEKAGGLAAKTYQNILVVKEGNENTDKTKELKKALKSDEVRDYINKNYKGAVVPVF
;
A
#
# COMPACT_ATOMS: atom_id res chain seq x y z
N MET A 1 14.84 64.35 -28.02
CA MET A 1 15.41 64.51 -29.39
C MET A 1 15.31 63.18 -30.07
N ARG A 2 14.49 63.12 -30.90
CA ARG A 2 14.22 63.22 -32.36
C ARG A 2 14.11 61.83 -32.99
N ASN A 3 12.89 61.40 -33.24
CA ASN A 3 12.16 61.28 -34.54
C ASN A 3 12.96 60.64 -35.70
N LYS A 4 12.32 59.62 -36.31
CA LYS A 4 11.73 59.54 -37.68
C LYS A 4 11.44 58.09 -38.02
N LYS A 5 10.22 57.59 -38.21
CA LYS A 5 9.31 57.64 -39.36
C LYS A 5 9.99 57.37 -40.72
N ILE A 6 9.42 56.39 -41.44
CA ILE A 6 9.08 56.37 -42.87
C ILE A 6 8.72 54.90 -43.20
N ILE A 7 7.48 54.43 -43.47
CA ILE A 7 6.50 54.58 -44.53
C ILE A 7 6.92 53.91 -45.88
N GLY A 8 6.08 53.06 -46.33
CA GLY A 8 5.78 52.74 -47.76
C GLY A 8 6.19 51.33 -48.17
N ALA A 9 5.52 50.54 -48.96
CA ALA A 9 4.25 50.75 -49.68
C ALA A 9 3.71 49.38 -50.11
N LEU A 10 2.41 49.32 -50.33
CA LEU A 10 1.62 48.30 -51.02
C LEU A 10 2.21 47.81 -52.36
N LEU A 11 1.96 46.55 -52.68
CA LEU A 11 1.47 46.15 -54.01
C LEU A 11 0.75 44.83 -53.91
N ALA A 12 -0.52 44.87 -54.24
CA ALA A 12 -1.43 43.76 -54.50
C ALA A 12 -1.30 43.29 -55.93
N VAL A 13 -1.37 41.99 -56.17
CA VAL A 13 -1.85 41.44 -57.44
C VAL A 13 -2.64 40.16 -57.18
N THR A 14 -3.77 40.17 -57.83
CA THR A 14 -4.94 39.30 -57.84
C THR A 14 -4.74 37.91 -58.49
N ALA A 15 -5.52 36.97 -57.96
CA ALA A 15 -6.36 35.92 -58.57
C ALA A 15 -5.70 34.84 -59.41
N ILE A 16 -6.09 33.60 -59.16
CA ILE A 16 -7.04 32.84 -60.02
C ILE A 16 -7.47 31.60 -59.25
N ALA A 17 -8.75 31.32 -59.26
CA ALA A 17 -9.45 30.16 -58.69
C ALA A 17 -9.20 28.91 -59.55
N SER A 18 -9.07 27.75 -58.86
CA SER A 18 -9.36 26.45 -59.47
C SER A 18 -10.09 25.59 -58.45
N PHE A 19 -11.31 25.28 -58.77
CA PHE A 19 -12.18 24.34 -58.10
C PHE A 19 -11.57 22.93 -58.09
N GLY A 20 -11.45 22.31 -56.91
CA GLY A 20 -11.26 20.91 -56.75
C GLY A 20 -12.09 20.44 -55.56
N LEU A 21 -13.35 20.07 -55.81
CA LEU A 21 -14.13 19.30 -54.84
C LEU A 21 -13.48 17.93 -54.71
N SER A 22 -12.95 17.66 -53.55
CA SER A 22 -12.67 16.28 -53.11
C SER A 22 -13.08 16.14 -51.66
N GLY A 23 -14.00 15.22 -51.40
CA GLY A 23 -14.80 14.98 -50.22
C GLY A 23 -14.11 15.09 -48.90
N CYS A 24 -14.68 15.85 -48.01
CA CYS A 24 -14.50 15.74 -46.57
C CYS A 24 -15.09 14.43 -46.08
N GLY A 25 -14.27 13.41 -46.01
CA GLY A 25 -14.46 12.33 -45.06
C GLY A 25 -14.04 12.84 -43.70
N SER A 26 -14.93 13.39 -42.88
CA SER A 26 -14.72 13.49 -41.44
C SER A 26 -14.68 12.09 -40.87
N SER A 27 -13.52 11.46 -40.97
CA SER A 27 -13.20 10.37 -40.06
C SER A 27 -12.96 11.04 -38.72
N ASN A 28 -14.01 11.12 -37.90
CA ASN A 28 -13.86 11.09 -36.46
C ASN A 28 -13.06 9.82 -36.16
N GLY A 29 -11.76 9.97 -36.07
CA GLY A 29 -10.88 8.98 -35.48
C GLY A 29 -11.19 8.92 -33.99
N ALA A 30 -12.30 8.28 -33.66
CA ALA A 30 -12.35 7.51 -32.42
C ALA A 30 -11.26 6.48 -32.60
N ALA A 31 -10.03 6.81 -32.18
CA ALA A 31 -9.04 5.80 -31.87
C ALA A 31 -9.79 4.81 -30.99
N SER A 32 -10.15 3.65 -31.55
CA SER A 32 -10.51 2.49 -30.78
C SER A 32 -9.37 2.38 -29.77
N LYS A 33 -9.66 2.57 -28.49
CA LYS A 33 -8.78 2.14 -27.42
C LYS A 33 -8.62 0.66 -27.70
N GLU A 34 -7.60 0.32 -28.46
CA GLU A 34 -7.12 -1.04 -28.62
C GLU A 34 -7.06 -1.56 -27.19
N ASN A 35 -7.71 -2.66 -26.91
CA ASN A 35 -7.96 -3.19 -25.57
C ASN A 35 -6.62 -3.23 -24.83
N ASP A 36 -6.28 -2.17 -24.11
CA ASP A 36 -5.01 -2.07 -23.38
C ASP A 36 -5.04 -3.13 -22.27
N LYS A 37 -4.41 -4.26 -22.55
CA LYS A 37 -4.28 -5.39 -21.64
C LYS A 37 -3.14 -5.24 -20.64
N THR A 38 -2.56 -4.06 -20.52
CA THR A 38 -1.57 -3.77 -19.48
C THR A 38 -2.27 -3.52 -18.16
N ILE A 39 -1.94 -4.30 -17.14
CA ILE A 39 -2.38 -4.12 -15.75
C ILE A 39 -1.22 -3.51 -14.99
N THR A 40 -1.42 -2.33 -14.41
CA THR A 40 -0.42 -1.64 -13.58
C THR A 40 -0.82 -1.72 -12.11
N VAL A 41 0.10 -2.16 -11.24
CA VAL A 41 -0.17 -2.34 -9.79
C VAL A 41 0.90 -1.65 -8.96
N ALA A 42 0.48 -0.78 -8.05
CA ALA A 42 1.35 -0.22 -7.02
C ALA A 42 1.46 -1.20 -5.84
N ALA A 43 2.67 -1.48 -5.38
CA ALA A 43 2.90 -2.45 -4.32
C ALA A 43 4.11 -2.08 -3.45
N SER A 44 4.15 -2.55 -2.20
CA SER A 44 5.39 -2.54 -1.42
C SER A 44 6.37 -3.58 -1.97
N PRO A 45 7.69 -3.37 -1.86
CA PRO A 45 8.69 -4.27 -2.45
C PRO A 45 8.52 -5.72 -2.02
N THR A 46 8.41 -5.99 -0.72
CA THR A 46 8.18 -7.34 -0.16
C THR A 46 7.04 -7.29 0.88
N PRO A 47 6.18 -8.30 0.97
CA PRO A 47 6.07 -9.48 0.11
C PRO A 47 5.29 -9.19 -1.19
N HIS A 48 4.63 -8.04 -1.31
CA HIS A 48 3.59 -7.74 -2.30
C HIS A 48 4.10 -7.75 -3.74
N ALA A 49 5.14 -6.96 -4.07
CA ALA A 49 5.72 -6.94 -5.41
C ALA A 49 6.38 -8.28 -5.76
N GLU A 50 6.95 -8.99 -4.79
CA GLU A 50 7.50 -10.34 -5.00
C GLU A 50 6.39 -11.33 -5.39
N ILE A 51 5.26 -11.33 -4.69
CA ILE A 51 4.08 -12.17 -5.02
C ILE A 51 3.58 -11.83 -6.42
N LEU A 52 3.41 -10.52 -6.72
CA LEU A 52 2.96 -10.07 -8.04
C LEU A 52 3.91 -10.51 -9.15
N ASN A 53 5.21 -10.28 -9.01
CA ASN A 53 6.19 -10.56 -10.04
C ASN A 53 6.47 -12.06 -10.21
N LYS A 54 6.47 -12.85 -9.14
CA LYS A 54 6.89 -14.26 -9.17
C LYS A 54 5.75 -15.25 -9.33
N ALA A 55 4.56 -14.93 -8.80
CA ALA A 55 3.42 -15.84 -8.84
C ALA A 55 2.27 -15.34 -9.72
N VAL A 56 1.91 -14.05 -9.64
CA VAL A 56 0.76 -13.50 -10.37
C VAL A 56 1.08 -13.22 -11.83
N LYS A 57 2.24 -12.62 -12.11
CA LYS A 57 2.63 -12.21 -13.46
C LYS A 57 2.56 -13.34 -14.49
N PRO A 58 3.12 -14.55 -14.25
CA PRO A 58 3.02 -15.64 -15.22
C PRO A 58 1.57 -16.05 -15.53
N LEU A 59 0.64 -15.90 -14.57
CA LEU A 59 -0.76 -16.27 -14.74
C LEU A 59 -1.49 -15.27 -15.63
N VAL A 60 -1.38 -13.98 -15.34
CA VAL A 60 -2.04 -12.93 -16.13
C VAL A 60 -1.44 -12.83 -17.54
N GLU A 61 -0.13 -13.10 -17.72
CA GLU A 61 0.52 -13.11 -19.02
C GLU A 61 0.05 -14.30 -19.89
N LYS A 62 -0.20 -15.46 -19.27
CA LYS A 62 -0.81 -16.61 -19.95
C LYS A 62 -2.20 -16.30 -20.51
N ASP A 63 -2.97 -15.46 -19.81
CA ASP A 63 -4.31 -15.01 -20.22
C ASP A 63 -4.28 -13.77 -21.14
N GLY A 64 -3.08 -13.41 -21.64
CA GLY A 64 -2.85 -12.38 -22.64
C GLY A 64 -2.82 -10.95 -22.11
N TYR A 65 -2.65 -10.77 -20.79
CA TYR A 65 -2.40 -9.48 -20.17
C TYR A 65 -0.89 -9.27 -19.96
N LYS A 66 -0.49 -8.01 -19.74
CA LYS A 66 0.86 -7.62 -19.31
C LYS A 66 0.78 -7.04 -17.91
N LEU A 67 1.50 -7.60 -16.94
CA LEU A 67 1.58 -7.05 -15.59
C LEU A 67 2.81 -6.14 -15.44
N VAL A 68 2.58 -4.92 -14.98
CA VAL A 68 3.60 -3.94 -14.61
C VAL A 68 3.44 -3.60 -13.13
N VAL A 69 4.45 -3.89 -12.33
CA VAL A 69 4.46 -3.59 -10.89
C VAL A 69 5.31 -2.34 -10.66
N LYS A 70 4.71 -1.33 -10.00
CA LYS A 70 5.40 -0.13 -9.53
C LYS A 70 5.60 -0.25 -8.02
N GLU A 71 6.85 -0.23 -7.58
CA GLU A 71 7.20 -0.39 -6.17
C GLU A 71 7.25 0.96 -5.47
N PHE A 72 6.67 1.02 -4.27
CA PHE A 72 6.66 2.17 -3.37
C PHE A 72 7.09 1.73 -1.98
N THR A 73 7.87 2.57 -1.31
CA THR A 73 8.43 2.27 0.01
C THR A 73 7.65 2.87 1.18
N ASP A 74 6.60 3.63 0.88
CA ASP A 74 5.67 4.23 1.86
C ASP A 74 4.22 3.77 1.63
N TYR A 75 3.31 4.15 2.54
CA TYR A 75 1.91 3.74 2.46
C TYR A 75 0.97 4.81 1.87
N VAL A 76 1.46 6.00 1.53
CA VAL A 76 0.65 7.11 1.00
C VAL A 76 0.59 7.05 -0.53
N GLN A 77 1.76 6.97 -1.17
CA GLN A 77 1.89 7.06 -2.63
C GLN A 77 1.10 5.99 -3.39
N PRO A 78 1.04 4.69 -2.97
CA PRO A 78 0.25 3.69 -3.71
C PRO A 78 -1.23 4.05 -3.82
N ASN A 79 -1.84 4.59 -2.75
CA ASN A 79 -3.23 5.03 -2.76
C ASN A 79 -3.42 6.28 -3.63
N THR A 80 -2.51 7.24 -3.53
CA THR A 80 -2.54 8.46 -4.36
C THR A 80 -2.46 8.09 -5.85
N ALA A 81 -1.50 7.26 -6.25
CA ALA A 81 -1.34 6.81 -7.63
C ALA A 81 -2.57 6.05 -8.16
N THR A 82 -3.26 5.29 -7.28
CA THR A 82 -4.49 4.59 -7.65
C THR A 82 -5.66 5.56 -7.82
N GLU A 83 -5.82 6.51 -6.90
CA GLU A 83 -6.87 7.55 -6.99
C GLU A 83 -6.71 8.42 -8.23
N GLU A 84 -5.48 8.80 -8.56
CA GLU A 84 -5.16 9.63 -9.73
C GLU A 84 -5.21 8.85 -11.06
N GLY A 85 -5.34 7.50 -11.00
CA GLY A 85 -5.40 6.63 -12.18
C GLY A 85 -4.04 6.41 -12.85
N GLU A 86 -2.94 6.65 -12.16
CA GLU A 86 -1.58 6.35 -12.62
C GLU A 86 -1.27 4.85 -12.61
N VAL A 87 -2.04 4.09 -11.81
CA VAL A 87 -2.06 2.63 -11.76
C VAL A 87 -3.49 2.12 -11.73
N ASP A 88 -3.70 0.91 -12.22
CA ASP A 88 -5.04 0.27 -12.24
C ASP A 88 -5.46 -0.20 -10.85
N ALA A 89 -4.51 -0.59 -10.01
CA ALA A 89 -4.75 -1.15 -8.68
C ALA A 89 -3.57 -0.92 -7.73
N ASN A 90 -3.80 -1.13 -6.42
CA ASN A 90 -2.71 -1.32 -5.48
C ASN A 90 -2.89 -2.59 -4.63
N TYR A 91 -1.77 -3.08 -4.12
CA TYR A 91 -1.69 -4.22 -3.24
C TYR A 91 -0.53 -4.00 -2.26
N PHE A 92 -0.83 -3.49 -1.04
CA PHE A 92 0.15 -3.15 -0.02
C PHE A 92 -0.45 -2.95 1.38
N GLN A 93 -1.77 -2.82 1.52
CA GLN A 93 -2.46 -2.31 2.69
C GLN A 93 -3.55 -3.23 3.20
N HIS A 94 -3.91 -3.07 4.46
CA HIS A 94 -5.07 -3.72 5.05
C HIS A 94 -6.32 -2.82 5.04
N LYS A 95 -7.50 -3.45 5.20
CA LYS A 95 -8.79 -2.76 5.09
C LYS A 95 -8.95 -1.55 6.03
N PRO A 96 -8.60 -1.61 7.34
CA PRO A 96 -8.71 -0.44 8.22
C PRO A 96 -7.89 0.75 7.76
N TYR A 97 -6.67 0.52 7.21
CA TYR A 97 -5.83 1.58 6.65
C TYR A 97 -6.51 2.25 5.44
N LEU A 98 -7.05 1.45 4.52
CA LEU A 98 -7.79 1.97 3.36
C LEU A 98 -8.97 2.85 3.80
N ASP A 99 -9.78 2.39 4.76
CA ASP A 99 -10.96 3.12 5.22
C ASP A 99 -10.58 4.46 5.86
N ASN A 100 -9.52 4.45 6.68
CA ASN A 100 -9.00 5.66 7.29
C ASN A 100 -8.41 6.62 6.24
N PHE A 101 -7.66 6.09 5.27
CA PHE A 101 -7.08 6.88 4.18
C PHE A 101 -8.16 7.57 3.35
N ASN A 102 -9.19 6.83 2.92
CA ASN A 102 -10.33 7.40 2.20
C ASN A 102 -10.99 8.53 2.97
N LYS A 103 -11.21 8.32 4.28
CA LYS A 103 -11.84 9.33 5.15
C LYS A 103 -10.98 10.58 5.30
N GLU A 104 -9.67 10.43 5.52
CA GLU A 104 -8.77 11.55 5.78
C GLU A 104 -8.40 12.33 4.52
N LYS A 105 -8.21 11.64 3.41
CA LYS A 105 -7.75 12.22 2.15
C LYS A 105 -8.88 12.53 1.18
N GLY A 106 -10.11 12.08 1.46
CA GLY A 106 -11.27 12.25 0.58
C GLY A 106 -11.12 11.44 -0.71
N THR A 107 -10.43 10.29 -0.66
CA THR A 107 -10.25 9.39 -1.82
C THR A 107 -11.40 8.39 -1.95
N HIS A 108 -11.55 7.84 -3.16
CA HIS A 108 -12.64 6.95 -3.55
C HIS A 108 -12.04 5.60 -4.00
N LEU A 109 -11.40 4.91 -3.06
CA LEU A 109 -10.76 3.63 -3.31
C LEU A 109 -11.59 2.48 -2.74
N ALA A 110 -11.74 1.41 -3.52
CA ALA A 110 -12.55 0.24 -3.18
C ALA A 110 -11.70 -1.02 -3.00
N SER A 111 -11.97 -1.77 -1.92
CA SER A 111 -11.40 -3.08 -1.69
C SER A 111 -12.09 -4.13 -2.56
N VAL A 112 -11.32 -4.93 -3.29
CA VAL A 112 -11.84 -5.98 -4.20
C VAL A 112 -11.75 -7.37 -3.61
N ALA A 113 -10.67 -7.67 -2.87
CA ALA A 113 -10.45 -8.99 -2.26
C ALA A 113 -9.41 -8.92 -1.13
N GLY A 114 -9.60 -9.74 -0.08
CA GLY A 114 -8.55 -10.10 0.86
C GLY A 114 -7.63 -11.15 0.24
N ILE A 115 -6.32 -10.99 0.41
CA ILE A 115 -5.30 -11.83 -0.21
C ILE A 115 -4.46 -12.55 0.85
N HIS A 116 -3.85 -11.81 1.77
CA HIS A 116 -3.02 -12.41 2.81
C HIS A 116 -3.07 -11.59 4.11
N PHE A 117 -2.56 -12.18 5.16
CA PHE A 117 -2.32 -11.54 6.45
C PHE A 117 -0.84 -11.58 6.77
N GLU A 118 -0.32 -10.49 7.33
CA GLU A 118 1.02 -10.38 7.86
C GLU A 118 0.92 -10.12 9.37
N PRO A 119 1.38 -11.05 10.22
CA PRO A 119 1.41 -10.80 11.66
C PRO A 119 2.23 -9.56 12.00
N PHE A 120 1.65 -8.65 12.76
CA PHE A 120 2.34 -7.51 13.34
C PHE A 120 3.15 -7.98 14.54
N GLY A 121 4.36 -7.44 14.73
CA GLY A 121 5.26 -7.93 15.77
C GLY A 121 5.94 -6.84 16.58
N LEU A 122 6.27 -7.17 17.84
CA LEU A 122 7.23 -6.43 18.65
C LEU A 122 8.62 -7.03 18.44
N TYR A 123 9.57 -6.18 18.07
CA TYR A 123 10.94 -6.60 17.75
C TYR A 123 11.96 -6.01 18.72
N PRO A 124 13.05 -6.77 19.02
CA PRO A 124 14.08 -6.34 19.93
C PRO A 124 14.93 -5.21 19.31
N GLY A 125 15.03 -4.10 20.03
CA GLY A 125 16.02 -3.06 19.79
C GLY A 125 17.24 -3.24 20.71
N LYS A 126 17.44 -2.29 21.65
CA LYS A 126 18.45 -2.41 22.71
C LYS A 126 18.12 -3.53 23.68
N THR A 127 16.83 -3.68 24.03
CA THR A 127 16.34 -4.70 24.96
C THR A 127 15.93 -5.96 24.20
N LYS A 128 16.36 -7.14 24.69
CA LYS A 128 16.27 -8.41 23.95
C LYS A 128 15.12 -9.31 24.41
N THR A 129 14.45 -8.99 25.51
CA THR A 129 13.29 -9.72 26.02
C THR A 129 12.32 -8.74 26.66
N LEU A 130 11.02 -9.03 26.68
CA LEU A 130 10.01 -8.17 27.32
C LEU A 130 10.23 -8.03 28.82
N ASP A 131 10.68 -9.08 29.49
CA ASP A 131 10.96 -9.05 30.93
C ASP A 131 12.12 -8.10 31.29
N ALA A 132 13.09 -7.92 30.39
CA ALA A 132 14.25 -7.05 30.59
C ALA A 132 13.97 -5.58 30.29
N LEU A 133 12.75 -5.21 29.88
CA LEU A 133 12.37 -3.81 29.67
C LEU A 133 12.48 -3.04 30.98
N ALA A 134 13.33 -2.01 30.97
CA ALA A 134 13.52 -1.12 32.11
C ALA A 134 12.33 -0.15 32.26
N ASP A 135 12.21 0.43 33.44
CA ASP A 135 11.32 1.57 33.67
C ASP A 135 11.72 2.73 32.76
N GLY A 136 10.74 3.35 32.08
CA GLY A 136 10.96 4.42 31.11
C GLY A 136 11.54 3.97 29.76
N ALA A 137 11.52 2.65 29.45
CA ALA A 137 11.98 2.13 28.17
C ALA A 137 11.22 2.76 26.98
N THR A 138 11.91 2.94 25.86
CA THR A 138 11.37 3.56 24.65
C THR A 138 10.84 2.51 23.68
N VAL A 139 9.60 2.71 23.21
CA VAL A 139 8.91 1.87 22.23
C VAL A 139 8.64 2.69 20.98
N ALA A 140 9.24 2.30 19.84
CA ALA A 140 8.88 2.90 18.55
C ALA A 140 7.62 2.24 17.98
N VAL A 141 6.66 3.05 17.54
CA VAL A 141 5.39 2.60 16.96
C VAL A 141 5.08 3.38 15.68
N PRO A 142 4.30 2.83 14.73
CA PRO A 142 3.76 3.61 13.62
C PRO A 142 2.88 4.77 14.10
N ASN A 143 2.86 5.88 13.35
CA ASN A 143 2.08 7.08 13.68
C ASN A 143 0.79 7.23 12.88
N ASP A 144 0.49 6.33 11.94
CA ASP A 144 -0.84 6.31 11.33
C ASP A 144 -1.85 5.67 12.27
N ALA A 145 -3.05 6.23 12.31
CA ALA A 145 -4.07 5.90 13.31
C ALA A 145 -4.35 4.40 13.47
N THR A 146 -4.31 3.63 12.37
CA THR A 146 -4.68 2.22 12.39
C THR A 146 -3.52 1.30 12.81
N ASN A 147 -2.28 1.62 12.42
CA ASN A 147 -1.12 0.84 12.83
C ASN A 147 -0.62 1.25 14.23
N GLU A 148 -0.80 2.51 14.66
CA GLU A 148 -0.60 2.91 16.06
C GLU A 148 -1.52 2.11 16.98
N ALA A 149 -2.83 2.11 16.70
CA ALA A 149 -3.80 1.34 17.48
C ALA A 149 -3.46 -0.15 17.52
N ARG A 150 -3.05 -0.71 16.38
CA ARG A 150 -2.63 -2.11 16.26
C ARG A 150 -1.40 -2.42 17.13
N ALA A 151 -0.42 -1.51 17.16
CA ALA A 151 0.75 -1.62 18.02
C ALA A 151 0.38 -1.58 19.51
N LEU A 152 -0.51 -0.67 19.89
CA LEU A 152 -0.98 -0.55 21.28
C LEU A 152 -1.78 -1.78 21.72
N LEU A 153 -2.63 -2.33 20.85
CA LEU A 153 -3.34 -3.58 21.12
C LEU A 153 -2.37 -4.76 21.31
N LEU A 154 -1.31 -4.85 20.51
CA LEU A 154 -0.29 -5.90 20.68
C LEU A 154 0.51 -5.71 21.99
N LEU A 155 0.83 -4.48 22.36
CA LEU A 155 1.49 -4.17 23.64
C LEU A 155 0.61 -4.54 24.83
N GLN A 156 -0.70 -4.32 24.72
CA GLN A 156 -1.68 -4.75 25.71
C GLN A 156 -1.76 -6.28 25.80
N ASP A 157 -1.83 -6.97 24.66
CA ASP A 157 -1.84 -8.45 24.61
C ASP A 157 -0.54 -9.05 25.20
N ALA A 158 0.57 -8.32 25.10
CA ALA A 158 1.85 -8.67 25.73
C ALA A 158 1.91 -8.29 27.22
N GLY A 159 0.86 -7.71 27.81
CA GLY A 159 0.79 -7.34 29.23
C GLY A 159 1.65 -6.12 29.63
N LEU A 160 2.04 -5.30 28.66
CA LEU A 160 2.91 -4.14 28.88
C LEU A 160 2.12 -2.86 29.21
N ILE A 161 0.90 -2.74 28.71
CA ILE A 161 -0.02 -1.61 28.94
C ILE A 161 -1.46 -2.10 29.06
N GLU A 162 -2.37 -1.24 29.53
CA GLU A 162 -3.81 -1.44 29.43
C GLU A 162 -4.45 -0.26 28.70
N LEU A 163 -5.40 -0.55 27.81
CA LEU A 163 -6.17 0.44 27.06
C LEU A 163 -7.56 0.61 27.69
N LYS A 164 -8.12 1.81 27.58
CA LYS A 164 -9.49 2.12 28.03
C LYS A 164 -10.54 1.20 27.38
N ASN A 165 -10.37 0.90 26.09
CA ASN A 165 -11.13 -0.11 25.38
C ASN A 165 -10.15 -1.12 24.76
N PRO A 166 -10.10 -2.37 25.27
CA PRO A 166 -9.11 -3.36 24.87
C PRO A 166 -9.31 -3.94 23.45
N LYS A 167 -10.29 -3.43 22.70
CA LYS A 167 -10.61 -3.85 21.33
C LYS A 167 -10.70 -2.68 20.35
N ASP A 168 -10.29 -1.48 20.77
CA ASP A 168 -10.40 -0.29 19.94
C ASP A 168 -9.31 -0.25 18.87
N ILE A 169 -9.71 -0.47 17.62
CA ILE A 169 -8.81 -0.40 16.45
C ILE A 169 -8.43 1.04 16.05
N ASN A 170 -8.86 2.05 16.83
CA ASN A 170 -8.50 3.45 16.69
C ASN A 170 -7.88 4.01 17.98
N ALA A 171 -7.45 3.15 18.90
CA ALA A 171 -6.81 3.58 20.15
C ALA A 171 -5.55 4.40 19.87
N THR A 172 -5.29 5.39 20.70
CA THR A 172 -4.10 6.23 20.67
C THR A 172 -3.34 6.10 21.99
N THR A 173 -2.13 6.62 22.07
CA THR A 173 -1.37 6.67 23.33
C THR A 173 -2.12 7.38 24.47
N LYS A 174 -3.12 8.23 24.17
CA LYS A 174 -3.99 8.90 25.16
C LYS A 174 -5.02 7.96 25.80
N ASP A 175 -5.26 6.81 25.18
CA ASP A 175 -6.21 5.81 25.68
C ASP A 175 -5.56 4.78 26.59
N ILE A 176 -4.26 4.92 26.88
CA ILE A 176 -3.54 4.08 27.83
C ILE A 176 -3.99 4.44 29.25
N THR A 177 -4.54 3.46 29.96
CA THR A 177 -5.02 3.61 31.35
C THR A 177 -4.05 3.04 32.37
N SER A 178 -3.18 2.10 31.95
CA SER A 178 -2.12 1.52 32.78
C SER A 178 -0.84 1.38 31.96
N ASN A 179 0.28 1.84 32.51
CA ASN A 179 1.61 1.76 31.93
C ASN A 179 2.64 1.54 33.04
N PRO A 180 2.69 0.33 33.63
CA PRO A 180 3.43 0.06 34.87
C PRO A 180 4.95 0.21 34.72
N LYS A 181 5.47 0.14 33.50
CA LYS A 181 6.89 0.37 33.19
C LYS A 181 7.18 1.78 32.69
N ASN A 182 6.25 2.71 32.76
CA ASN A 182 6.40 4.08 32.29
C ASN A 182 6.98 4.16 30.86
N LEU A 183 6.57 3.24 29.97
CA LEU A 183 7.05 3.16 28.60
C LEU A 183 6.85 4.50 27.87
N LYS A 184 7.84 4.91 27.12
CA LYS A 184 7.84 6.13 26.32
C LYS A 184 7.63 5.78 24.87
N PHE A 185 6.59 6.31 24.25
CA PHE A 185 6.24 6.04 22.87
C PHE A 185 6.95 7.01 21.93
N LYS A 186 7.54 6.48 20.87
CA LYS A 186 8.11 7.24 19.76
C LYS A 186 7.31 6.91 18.50
N GLU A 187 6.37 7.79 18.17
CA GLU A 187 5.47 7.68 17.04
C GLU A 187 6.19 8.16 15.77
N LEU A 188 6.30 7.30 14.77
CA LEU A 188 7.04 7.53 13.53
C LEU A 188 6.28 6.97 12.32
N GLU A 189 6.54 7.49 11.13
CA GLU A 189 6.07 6.83 9.91
C GLU A 189 6.47 5.35 9.91
N ALA A 190 5.55 4.45 9.52
CA ALA A 190 5.76 3.01 9.58
C ALA A 190 7.05 2.57 8.85
N ALA A 191 7.39 3.23 7.73
CA ALA A 191 8.62 2.98 6.97
C ALA A 191 9.91 3.39 7.74
N VAL A 192 9.78 4.31 8.69
CA VAL A 192 10.93 4.83 9.48
C VAL A 192 11.20 3.98 10.71
N VAL A 193 10.15 3.33 11.30
CA VAL A 193 10.29 2.57 12.55
C VAL A 193 11.45 1.55 12.51
N PRO A 194 11.64 0.71 11.47
CA PRO A 194 12.77 -0.23 11.45
C PRO A 194 14.15 0.43 11.41
N THR A 195 14.25 1.66 10.88
CA THR A 195 15.54 2.36 10.76
C THR A 195 16.09 2.83 12.11
N VAL A 196 15.21 3.04 13.09
CA VAL A 196 15.57 3.51 14.44
C VAL A 196 15.60 2.38 15.49
N ILE A 197 15.46 1.12 15.07
CA ILE A 197 15.32 -0.01 16.00
C ILE A 197 16.51 -0.15 16.96
N LYS A 198 17.72 0.24 16.53
CA LYS A 198 18.92 0.23 17.37
C LYS A 198 18.97 1.37 18.39
N ASP A 199 18.12 2.38 18.23
CA ASP A 199 18.07 3.58 19.07
C ASP A 199 16.96 3.52 20.13
N VAL A 200 16.07 2.52 20.06
CA VAL A 200 14.97 2.30 20.99
C VAL A 200 15.11 0.95 21.70
N ASP A 201 14.33 0.74 22.77
CA ASP A 201 14.37 -0.52 23.50
C ASP A 201 13.69 -1.64 22.74
N ILE A 202 12.49 -1.39 22.23
CA ILE A 202 11.76 -2.28 21.32
C ILE A 202 11.04 -1.46 20.27
N ALA A 203 10.62 -2.12 19.17
CA ALA A 203 9.84 -1.50 18.11
C ALA A 203 8.68 -2.39 17.68
N ALA A 204 7.56 -1.77 17.35
CA ALA A 204 6.40 -2.43 16.75
C ALA A 204 6.43 -2.27 15.23
N LEU A 205 6.55 -3.36 14.46
CA LEU A 205 6.73 -3.33 13.01
C LEU A 205 5.59 -4.05 12.28
N ASN A 206 5.17 -3.46 11.17
CA ASN A 206 4.38 -4.15 10.16
C ASN A 206 5.21 -5.28 9.52
N GLY A 207 4.55 -6.39 9.13
CA GLY A 207 5.23 -7.57 8.60
C GLY A 207 6.12 -7.29 7.40
N ASN A 208 5.63 -6.53 6.42
CA ASN A 208 6.41 -6.15 5.24
C ASN A 208 7.67 -5.37 5.58
N TYR A 209 7.60 -4.40 6.49
CA TYR A 209 8.76 -3.63 6.92
C TYR A 209 9.74 -4.44 7.77
N ALA A 210 9.24 -5.38 8.56
CA ALA A 210 10.09 -6.32 9.30
C ALA A 210 10.89 -7.21 8.35
N ILE A 211 10.22 -7.82 7.35
CA ILE A 211 10.88 -8.65 6.33
C ILE A 211 11.91 -7.81 5.54
N GLN A 212 11.53 -6.60 5.12
CA GLN A 212 12.41 -5.69 4.38
C GLN A 212 13.65 -5.28 5.20
N ALA A 213 13.51 -5.16 6.50
CA ALA A 213 14.62 -4.88 7.42
C ALA A 213 15.48 -6.12 7.76
N GLY A 214 15.14 -7.29 7.21
CA GLY A 214 15.89 -8.54 7.38
C GLY A 214 15.49 -9.35 8.61
N PHE A 215 14.36 -9.02 9.27
CA PHE A 215 13.83 -9.86 10.36
C PHE A 215 13.02 -11.04 9.79
N ASP A 216 13.06 -12.15 10.52
CA ASP A 216 12.14 -13.27 10.34
C ASP A 216 10.94 -13.09 11.31
N PRO A 217 9.75 -12.69 10.85
CA PRO A 217 8.60 -12.46 11.73
C PRO A 217 8.15 -13.69 12.52
N THR A 218 8.61 -14.88 12.12
CA THR A 218 8.29 -16.13 12.82
C THR A 218 9.26 -16.49 13.95
N LYS A 219 10.38 -15.77 14.06
CA LYS A 219 11.47 -16.12 15.02
C LYS A 219 12.00 -14.93 15.81
N ASP A 220 12.06 -13.74 15.17
CA ASP A 220 12.77 -12.59 15.73
C ASP A 220 11.86 -11.69 16.58
N THR A 221 10.58 -12.05 16.74
CA THR A 221 9.60 -11.27 17.51
C THR A 221 9.68 -11.57 19.00
N LEU A 222 9.52 -10.54 19.81
CA LEU A 222 9.29 -10.63 21.26
C LEU A 222 7.83 -10.99 21.60
N ALA A 223 6.90 -10.48 20.76
CA ALA A 223 5.49 -10.84 20.75
C ALA A 223 4.96 -10.62 19.32
N THR A 224 3.94 -11.37 18.93
CA THR A 224 3.34 -11.28 17.59
C THR A 224 1.85 -11.60 17.63
N GLU A 225 1.11 -11.04 16.70
CA GLU A 225 -0.29 -11.38 16.48
C GLU A 225 -0.45 -12.84 16.04
N LYS A 226 -1.57 -13.45 16.43
CA LYS A 226 -1.89 -14.84 16.07
C LYS A 226 -2.54 -14.92 14.69
N ALA A 227 -2.00 -15.73 13.80
CA ALA A 227 -2.49 -15.93 12.43
C ALA A 227 -3.97 -16.37 12.33
N GLY A 228 -4.52 -17.05 13.34
CA GLY A 228 -5.94 -17.46 13.38
C GLY A 228 -6.84 -16.54 14.21
N GLY A 229 -6.33 -15.43 14.74
CA GLY A 229 -7.04 -14.53 15.63
C GLY A 229 -7.94 -13.50 14.94
N LEU A 230 -8.50 -12.57 15.74
CA LEU A 230 -9.28 -11.44 15.23
C LEU A 230 -8.44 -10.54 14.33
N ALA A 231 -7.16 -10.31 14.67
CA ALA A 231 -6.23 -9.53 13.89
C ALA A 231 -6.11 -10.03 12.45
N ALA A 232 -6.00 -11.36 12.25
CA ALA A 232 -5.93 -11.97 10.93
C ALA A 232 -7.17 -11.71 10.05
N LYS A 233 -8.34 -11.51 10.66
CA LYS A 233 -9.57 -11.15 9.94
C LYS A 233 -9.66 -9.66 9.66
N THR A 234 -9.21 -8.84 10.61
CA THR A 234 -9.30 -7.37 10.55
C THR A 234 -8.25 -6.76 9.63
N TYR A 235 -7.01 -7.26 9.71
CA TYR A 235 -5.85 -6.66 9.02
C TYR A 235 -5.39 -7.46 7.80
N GLN A 236 -6.34 -8.07 7.06
CA GLN A 236 -6.02 -8.68 5.77
C GLN A 236 -5.49 -7.65 4.80
N ASN A 237 -4.39 -7.96 4.15
CA ASN A 237 -3.89 -7.21 3.00
C ASN A 237 -4.81 -7.46 1.81
N ILE A 238 -5.20 -6.39 1.15
CA ILE A 238 -6.29 -6.36 0.17
C ILE A 238 -5.80 -5.86 -1.19
N LEU A 239 -6.44 -6.37 -2.24
CA LEU A 239 -6.41 -5.76 -3.56
C LEU A 239 -7.37 -4.58 -3.58
N VAL A 240 -6.88 -3.41 -4.02
CA VAL A 240 -7.62 -2.15 -4.05
C VAL A 240 -7.59 -1.55 -5.45
N VAL A 241 -8.71 -0.96 -5.87
CA VAL A 241 -8.85 -0.21 -7.13
C VAL A 241 -9.56 1.11 -6.85
N LYS A 242 -9.56 2.03 -7.81
CA LYS A 242 -10.44 3.19 -7.76
C LYS A 242 -11.90 2.74 -7.86
N GLU A 243 -12.80 3.36 -7.09
CA GLU A 243 -14.24 3.10 -7.10
C GLU A 243 -14.80 3.18 -8.53
N GLY A 244 -15.64 2.21 -8.88
CA GLY A 244 -16.16 2.02 -10.24
C GLY A 244 -15.33 1.08 -11.11
N ASN A 245 -14.09 0.72 -10.70
CA ASN A 245 -13.22 -0.20 -11.44
C ASN A 245 -13.26 -1.65 -10.90
N GLU A 246 -14.09 -1.97 -9.90
CA GLU A 246 -14.12 -3.26 -9.22
C GLU A 246 -14.45 -4.42 -10.16
N ASN A 247 -15.18 -4.14 -11.24
CA ASN A 247 -15.67 -5.13 -12.19
C ASN A 247 -15.07 -5.03 -13.59
N THR A 248 -14.00 -4.26 -13.78
CA THR A 248 -13.29 -4.22 -15.06
C THR A 248 -12.62 -5.57 -15.36
N ASP A 249 -12.35 -5.85 -16.63
CA ASP A 249 -11.70 -7.11 -17.02
C ASP A 249 -10.29 -7.22 -16.42
N LYS A 250 -9.54 -6.11 -16.34
CA LYS A 250 -8.23 -6.05 -15.66
C LYS A 250 -8.35 -6.44 -14.18
N THR A 251 -9.32 -5.88 -13.47
CA THR A 251 -9.55 -6.15 -12.04
C THR A 251 -9.98 -7.60 -11.80
N LYS A 252 -10.88 -8.13 -12.63
CA LYS A 252 -11.30 -9.53 -12.55
C LYS A 252 -10.15 -10.48 -12.77
N GLU A 253 -9.31 -10.22 -13.78
CA GLU A 253 -8.15 -11.05 -14.09
C GLU A 253 -7.12 -11.00 -12.95
N LEU A 254 -6.79 -9.81 -12.46
CA LEU A 254 -5.85 -9.65 -11.35
C LEU A 254 -6.35 -10.33 -10.06
N LYS A 255 -7.63 -10.19 -9.74
CA LYS A 255 -8.27 -10.87 -8.60
C LYS A 255 -8.22 -12.38 -8.73
N LYS A 256 -8.56 -12.92 -9.93
CA LYS A 256 -8.51 -14.34 -10.23
C LYS A 256 -7.10 -14.89 -10.01
N ALA A 257 -6.09 -14.23 -10.57
CA ALA A 257 -4.70 -14.65 -10.44
C ALA A 257 -4.22 -14.58 -8.98
N LEU A 258 -4.48 -13.47 -8.25
CA LEU A 258 -4.08 -13.31 -6.85
C LEU A 258 -4.71 -14.35 -5.91
N LYS A 259 -5.86 -14.91 -6.26
CA LYS A 259 -6.59 -15.92 -5.45
C LYS A 259 -6.41 -17.35 -5.97
N SER A 260 -5.42 -17.59 -6.81
CA SER A 260 -5.13 -18.91 -7.34
C SER A 260 -4.39 -19.80 -6.35
N ASP A 261 -4.46 -21.11 -6.57
CA ASP A 261 -3.68 -22.07 -5.77
C ASP A 261 -2.18 -21.90 -5.95
N GLU A 262 -1.73 -21.50 -7.13
CA GLU A 262 -0.32 -21.19 -7.42
C GLU A 262 0.21 -20.04 -6.54
N VAL A 263 -0.58 -19.01 -6.33
CA VAL A 263 -0.23 -17.88 -5.44
C VAL A 263 -0.24 -18.32 -3.98
N ARG A 264 -1.24 -19.12 -3.56
CA ARG A 264 -1.28 -19.71 -2.23
C ARG A 264 -0.05 -20.55 -1.93
N ASP A 265 0.33 -21.42 -2.85
CA ASP A 265 1.49 -22.29 -2.72
C ASP A 265 2.79 -21.49 -2.70
N TYR A 266 2.90 -20.46 -3.55
CA TYR A 266 4.04 -19.55 -3.54
C TYR A 266 4.20 -18.88 -2.17
N ILE A 267 3.12 -18.32 -1.60
CA ILE A 267 3.13 -17.65 -0.29
C ILE A 267 3.58 -18.64 0.78
N ASN A 268 2.93 -19.80 0.87
CA ASN A 268 3.24 -20.82 1.89
C ASN A 268 4.70 -21.30 1.82
N LYS A 269 5.20 -21.52 0.62
CA LYS A 269 6.57 -22.01 0.39
C LYS A 269 7.63 -20.97 0.75
N ASN A 270 7.43 -19.71 0.38
CA ASN A 270 8.46 -18.69 0.47
C ASN A 270 8.45 -17.93 1.79
N TYR A 271 7.29 -17.74 2.41
CA TYR A 271 7.18 -16.92 3.64
C TYR A 271 6.91 -17.73 4.93
N LYS A 272 6.57 -19.03 4.83
CA LYS A 272 6.53 -19.98 5.94
C LYS A 272 5.83 -19.48 7.22
N GLY A 273 4.72 -18.75 7.06
CA GLY A 273 3.94 -18.18 8.17
C GLY A 273 4.22 -16.71 8.48
N ALA A 274 5.29 -16.11 7.97
CA ALA A 274 5.48 -14.65 8.01
C ALA A 274 4.44 -13.91 7.16
N VAL A 275 3.91 -14.59 6.13
CA VAL A 275 2.79 -14.17 5.30
C VAL A 275 1.83 -15.36 5.18
N VAL A 276 0.55 -15.14 5.45
CA VAL A 276 -0.47 -16.20 5.53
C VAL A 276 -1.59 -15.92 4.52
N PRO A 277 -1.82 -16.79 3.52
CA PRO A 277 -2.95 -16.61 2.60
C PRO A 277 -4.29 -16.66 3.34
N VAL A 278 -5.28 -15.86 2.90
CA VAL A 278 -6.61 -15.77 3.54
C VAL A 278 -7.77 -16.09 2.59
N PHE A 279 -7.50 -16.78 1.48
CA PHE A 279 -8.49 -17.17 0.47
C PHE A 279 -8.49 -18.67 0.19
#